data_4c332389c59c19d55c69f9fcaf8c8b1b
#
_entry.id   4c332389c59c19d55c69f9fcaf8c8b1b
#
_cell.length_a   1.000
_cell.length_b   1.000
_cell.length_c   1.000
_cell.angle_alpha   90.00
_cell.angle_beta   90.00
_cell.angle_gamma   90.00
#
_symmetry.space_group_name_H-M   'P 1'
#
loop_
_entity.id
_entity.type
_entity.pdbx_description
1 polymer ?
#
loop_
_entity_poly.entity_id
_entity_poly.type
_entity_poly.pdbx_seq_one_letter_code
_entity_poly.pdbx_strand_id
1 'polypeptide(L)'
;MMDPGIAGASQLLRRAREVFQHDAAALAVVDDLQGRLEGPLRIAVAGMVKAGKSTLLNAIIGEEIAPTDAGECTRIVTWYRHGHTPRITLHPILGEPQALPVARADGRLVFNLGDVRAEDVERLVVDWPAAGLRDLTLIDTPGIDSLSQDVSGRSTEFLLPEDTPMAADAVIYLLRHLHASDLRFLESFKDTAAGKSGTVNALAVLSRADEIGAGRIDSLISAAVIAERYSRDQNLRPLALGVVPVAGLLAQSARTMRQTDFEAMQVLAQMDRKQRERLMLSANLFIRAAEPAGLGSDAKASLVQRFGLFGIRLGVALIRGGISNPTELAHELARRSGLGQLLSNISSLFQTRADALKARAAVVGLEALLRGSPREHALALEADLEKLQASAHEFRELKLLATLRTGGLSLTPELTAEAEQLVGGRGSTAPLRLGLDAEATPEHITEAARLCLNRWRLMAENPLTEPAALDACRVVLRSCEGILAAYSALPAGR
;
A
#
# COMPACT_ATOMS: atom_id res chain seq x y z
N MET A 1 -13.16 -20.88 -7.63
CA MET A 1 -14.12 -21.12 -6.52
C MET A 1 -14.03 -19.88 -5.65
N MET A 2 -15.16 -19.24 -5.33
CA MET A 2 -15.17 -18.00 -4.54
C MET A 2 -14.70 -18.31 -3.11
N ASP A 3 -13.88 -17.43 -2.53
CA ASP A 3 -13.38 -17.52 -1.15
C ASP A 3 -14.57 -17.64 -0.18
N PRO A 4 -14.56 -18.59 0.78
CA PRO A 4 -15.66 -18.76 1.73
C PRO A 4 -15.97 -17.51 2.56
N GLY A 5 -14.94 -16.71 2.89
CA GLY A 5 -15.09 -15.46 3.62
C GLY A 5 -15.86 -14.41 2.81
N ILE A 6 -15.53 -14.22 1.54
CA ILE A 6 -16.21 -13.24 0.68
C ILE A 6 -17.63 -13.69 0.34
N ALA A 7 -17.84 -15.00 0.12
CA ALA A 7 -19.17 -15.54 -0.12
C ALA A 7 -20.09 -15.35 1.09
N GLY A 8 -19.58 -15.63 2.29
CA GLY A 8 -20.29 -15.41 3.55
C GLY A 8 -20.61 -13.95 3.81
N ALA A 9 -19.64 -13.04 3.57
CA ALA A 9 -19.85 -11.61 3.71
C ALA A 9 -20.92 -11.09 2.73
N SER A 10 -20.88 -11.52 1.45
CA SER A 10 -21.90 -11.16 0.46
C SER A 10 -23.30 -11.65 0.85
N GLN A 11 -23.41 -12.88 1.40
CA GLN A 11 -24.68 -13.41 1.89
C GLN A 11 -25.20 -12.59 3.09
N LEU A 12 -24.31 -12.24 4.01
CA LEU A 12 -24.64 -11.43 5.19
C LEU A 12 -25.13 -10.04 4.81
N LEU A 13 -24.46 -9.38 3.85
CA LEU A 13 -24.90 -8.06 3.34
C LEU A 13 -26.26 -8.12 2.62
N ARG A 14 -26.53 -9.19 1.85
CA ARG A 14 -27.86 -9.39 1.26
C ARG A 14 -28.95 -9.49 2.32
N ARG A 15 -28.69 -10.23 3.38
CA ARG A 15 -29.62 -10.33 4.51
C ARG A 15 -29.76 -9.02 5.27
N ALA A 16 -28.67 -8.26 5.45
CA ALA A 16 -28.72 -6.93 6.02
C ALA A 16 -29.61 -5.98 5.19
N ARG A 17 -29.53 -6.07 3.86
CA ARG A 17 -30.38 -5.29 2.96
C ARG A 17 -31.89 -5.59 3.16
N GLU A 18 -32.23 -6.85 3.41
CA GLU A 18 -33.61 -7.25 3.72
C GLU A 18 -34.06 -6.68 5.08
N VAL A 19 -33.22 -6.76 6.10
CA VAL A 19 -33.51 -6.22 7.45
C VAL A 19 -33.69 -4.71 7.42
N PHE A 20 -32.85 -4.00 6.70
CA PHE A 20 -32.86 -2.51 6.62
C PHE A 20 -33.70 -1.95 5.46
N GLN A 21 -34.57 -2.75 4.82
CA GLN A 21 -35.33 -2.34 3.62
C GLN A 21 -36.14 -1.04 3.75
N HIS A 22 -36.47 -0.63 4.97
CA HIS A 22 -37.24 0.59 5.28
C HIS A 22 -36.38 1.72 5.84
N ASP A 23 -35.07 1.53 5.98
CA ASP A 23 -34.12 2.53 6.47
C ASP A 23 -33.17 2.93 5.33
N ALA A 24 -33.46 4.06 4.70
CA ALA A 24 -32.67 4.54 3.54
C ALA A 24 -31.20 4.84 3.90
N ALA A 25 -30.92 5.30 5.13
CA ALA A 25 -29.56 5.60 5.56
C ALA A 25 -28.76 4.31 5.76
N ALA A 26 -29.35 3.32 6.43
CA ALA A 26 -28.73 2.01 6.62
C ALA A 26 -28.54 1.27 5.28
N LEU A 27 -29.54 1.35 4.36
CA LEU A 27 -29.40 0.77 3.01
C LEU A 27 -28.23 1.36 2.24
N ALA A 28 -28.03 2.68 2.30
CA ALA A 28 -26.91 3.34 1.63
C ALA A 28 -25.57 2.80 2.14
N VAL A 29 -25.43 2.55 3.43
CA VAL A 29 -24.23 1.93 4.03
C VAL A 29 -24.06 0.48 3.53
N VAL A 30 -25.13 -0.33 3.56
CA VAL A 30 -25.08 -1.73 3.08
C VAL A 30 -24.72 -1.80 1.60
N ASP A 31 -25.26 -0.90 0.76
CA ASP A 31 -24.98 -0.83 -0.66
C ASP A 31 -23.53 -0.39 -0.94
N ASP A 32 -22.95 0.54 -0.15
CA ASP A 32 -21.52 0.89 -0.25
C ASP A 32 -20.64 -0.30 0.14
N LEU A 33 -20.97 -1.01 1.24
CA LEU A 33 -20.24 -2.22 1.65
C LEU A 33 -20.29 -3.31 0.58
N GLN A 34 -21.45 -3.51 -0.06
CA GLN A 34 -21.59 -4.48 -1.17
C GLN A 34 -20.75 -4.04 -2.39
N GLY A 35 -20.84 -2.78 -2.80
CA GLY A 35 -20.04 -2.23 -3.90
C GLY A 35 -18.53 -2.31 -3.64
N ARG A 36 -18.13 -2.18 -2.37
CA ARG A 36 -16.75 -2.35 -1.94
C ARG A 36 -16.30 -3.82 -2.03
N LEU A 37 -17.16 -4.75 -1.63
CA LEU A 37 -16.87 -6.19 -1.69
C LEU A 37 -16.64 -6.65 -3.14
N GLU A 38 -17.38 -6.11 -4.09
CA GLU A 38 -17.33 -6.45 -5.52
C GLU A 38 -16.25 -5.70 -6.30
N GLY A 39 -15.86 -4.51 -5.81
CA GLY A 39 -14.91 -3.62 -6.46
C GLY A 39 -13.44 -4.03 -6.30
N PRO A 40 -12.51 -3.27 -6.93
CA PRO A 40 -11.09 -3.41 -6.72
C PRO A 40 -10.68 -3.11 -5.27
N LEU A 41 -9.54 -3.67 -4.84
CA LEU A 41 -8.96 -3.38 -3.52
C LEU A 41 -8.64 -1.89 -3.39
N ARG A 42 -9.06 -1.27 -2.28
CA ARG A 42 -8.84 0.15 -1.99
C ARG A 42 -7.60 0.32 -1.11
N ILE A 43 -6.59 1.01 -1.62
CA ILE A 43 -5.34 1.27 -0.90
C ILE A 43 -5.18 2.77 -0.69
N ALA A 44 -5.18 3.22 0.55
CA ALA A 44 -4.87 4.60 0.90
C ALA A 44 -3.36 4.83 0.96
N VAL A 45 -2.93 5.98 0.47
CA VAL A 45 -1.56 6.47 0.62
C VAL A 45 -1.56 7.63 1.61
N ALA A 46 -1.01 7.41 2.78
CA ALA A 46 -1.00 8.35 3.90
C ALA A 46 0.43 8.72 4.32
N GLY A 47 0.56 9.75 5.13
CA GLY A 47 1.85 10.20 5.66
C GLY A 47 1.90 11.72 5.81
N MET A 48 2.97 12.19 6.44
CA MET A 48 3.21 13.61 6.73
C MET A 48 3.15 14.49 5.49
N VAL A 49 2.92 15.79 5.67
CA VAL A 49 3.04 16.78 4.60
C VAL A 49 4.45 16.72 3.99
N LYS A 50 4.53 16.78 2.66
CA LYS A 50 5.80 16.66 1.88
C LYS A 50 6.51 15.32 2.02
N ALA A 51 5.85 14.26 2.47
CA ALA A 51 6.42 12.90 2.50
C ALA A 51 6.62 12.30 1.10
N GLY A 52 5.97 12.84 0.05
CA GLY A 52 6.09 12.35 -1.32
C GLY A 52 4.94 11.44 -1.77
N LYS A 53 3.76 11.55 -1.15
CA LYS A 53 2.57 10.75 -1.47
C LYS A 53 2.19 10.78 -2.94
N SER A 54 1.91 11.96 -3.48
CA SER A 54 1.49 12.11 -4.89
C SER A 54 2.60 11.66 -5.87
N THR A 55 3.87 11.87 -5.53
CA THR A 55 5.01 11.35 -6.31
C THR A 55 5.02 9.83 -6.34
N LEU A 56 4.77 9.19 -5.19
CA LEU A 56 4.69 7.73 -5.11
C LEU A 56 3.48 7.19 -5.87
N LEU A 57 2.32 7.84 -5.75
CA LEU A 57 1.12 7.51 -6.52
C LEU A 57 1.39 7.55 -8.02
N ASN A 58 1.99 8.63 -8.53
CA ASN A 58 2.38 8.76 -9.93
C ASN A 58 3.34 7.62 -10.36
N ALA A 59 4.28 7.24 -9.48
CA ALA A 59 5.18 6.13 -9.75
C ALA A 59 4.43 4.78 -9.83
N ILE A 60 3.46 4.51 -8.94
CA ILE A 60 2.65 3.29 -8.95
C ILE A 60 1.75 3.26 -10.20
N ILE A 61 1.07 4.35 -10.50
CA ILE A 61 0.16 4.49 -11.64
C ILE A 61 0.94 4.41 -12.96
N GLY A 62 2.14 5.01 -13.02
CA GLY A 62 2.99 5.08 -14.19
C GLY A 62 2.77 6.31 -15.05
N GLU A 63 1.95 7.27 -14.60
CA GLU A 63 1.65 8.54 -15.24
C GLU A 63 1.58 9.68 -14.23
N GLU A 64 1.84 10.92 -14.66
CA GLU A 64 1.78 12.12 -13.81
C GLU A 64 0.34 12.66 -13.73
N ILE A 65 -0.52 11.98 -12.96
CA ILE A 65 -1.94 12.35 -12.77
C ILE A 65 -2.27 12.82 -11.34
N ALA A 66 -1.45 12.49 -10.35
CA ALA A 66 -1.58 13.03 -9.00
C ALA A 66 -0.82 14.36 -8.89
N PRO A 67 -1.45 15.48 -8.44
CA PRO A 67 -0.78 16.75 -8.28
C PRO A 67 0.37 16.67 -7.26
N THR A 68 1.55 17.15 -7.63
CA THR A 68 2.73 17.14 -6.75
C THR A 68 3.03 18.48 -6.12
N ASP A 69 2.42 19.56 -6.62
CA ASP A 69 2.61 20.91 -6.12
C ASP A 69 1.65 21.18 -4.94
N ALA A 70 2.04 22.09 -4.04
CA ALA A 70 1.31 22.44 -2.82
C ALA A 70 0.08 23.33 -3.11
N GLY A 71 -0.75 22.94 -4.08
CA GLY A 71 -2.00 23.61 -4.41
C GLY A 71 -3.17 23.18 -3.51
N GLU A 72 -4.33 23.84 -3.67
CA GLU A 72 -5.56 23.49 -2.92
C GLU A 72 -6.01 22.05 -3.10
N CYS A 73 -5.71 21.44 -4.26
CA CYS A 73 -6.09 20.06 -4.58
C CYS A 73 -5.39 19.01 -3.70
N THR A 74 -4.22 19.32 -3.10
CA THR A 74 -3.53 18.41 -2.17
C THR A 74 -4.22 18.33 -0.79
N ARG A 75 -5.27 19.11 -0.59
CA ARG A 75 -6.10 19.12 0.62
C ARG A 75 -7.39 18.31 0.49
N ILE A 76 -7.63 17.74 -0.70
CA ILE A 76 -8.84 16.97 -1.00
C ILE A 76 -8.47 15.51 -1.15
N VAL A 77 -9.27 14.62 -0.57
CA VAL A 77 -9.15 13.18 -0.77
C VAL A 77 -9.42 12.86 -2.25
N THR A 78 -8.48 12.21 -2.92
CA THR A 78 -8.62 11.90 -4.34
C THR A 78 -8.51 10.41 -4.60
N TRP A 79 -9.50 9.84 -5.26
CA TRP A 79 -9.56 8.45 -5.66
C TRP A 79 -9.14 8.28 -7.10
N TYR A 80 -8.16 7.44 -7.35
CA TYR A 80 -7.69 7.05 -8.69
C TYR A 80 -8.16 5.64 -8.98
N ARG A 81 -9.03 5.48 -9.99
CA ARG A 81 -9.63 4.21 -10.39
C ARG A 81 -9.33 3.91 -11.86
N HIS A 82 -9.35 2.64 -12.23
CA HIS A 82 -9.30 2.28 -13.64
C HIS A 82 -10.60 2.69 -14.34
N GLY A 83 -10.46 3.38 -15.48
CA GLY A 83 -11.55 3.73 -16.37
C GLY A 83 -11.09 3.65 -17.82
N HIS A 84 -12.00 3.38 -18.75
CA HIS A 84 -11.65 3.29 -20.16
C HIS A 84 -11.34 4.65 -20.78
N THR A 85 -11.92 5.72 -20.24
CA THR A 85 -11.71 7.11 -20.68
C THR A 85 -11.37 8.00 -19.50
N PRO A 86 -10.44 8.97 -19.65
CA PRO A 86 -10.14 9.94 -18.61
C PRO A 86 -11.39 10.73 -18.20
N ARG A 87 -11.70 10.72 -16.92
CA ARG A 87 -12.84 11.43 -16.33
C ARG A 87 -12.49 11.88 -14.93
N ILE A 88 -12.92 13.10 -14.56
CA ILE A 88 -12.80 13.62 -13.20
C ILE A 88 -14.20 13.95 -12.70
N THR A 89 -14.58 13.43 -11.55
CA THR A 89 -15.85 13.69 -10.89
C THR A 89 -15.59 14.30 -9.51
N LEU A 90 -16.16 15.45 -9.24
CA LEU A 90 -16.15 16.11 -7.94
C LEU A 90 -17.41 15.66 -7.18
N HIS A 91 -17.21 15.15 -5.98
CA HIS A 91 -18.28 14.84 -5.03
C HIS A 91 -18.28 15.93 -3.95
N PRO A 92 -19.28 16.83 -3.91
CA PRO A 92 -19.37 17.81 -2.86
C PRO A 92 -19.90 17.16 -1.56
N ILE A 93 -19.68 17.79 -0.42
CA ILE A 93 -20.25 17.37 0.88
C ILE A 93 -21.78 17.46 0.83
N LEU A 94 -22.31 18.48 0.16
CA LEU A 94 -23.74 18.69 -0.06
C LEU A 94 -24.02 18.94 -1.54
N GLY A 95 -24.88 18.13 -2.14
CA GLY A 95 -25.32 18.28 -3.53
C GLY A 95 -24.96 17.08 -4.41
N GLU A 96 -25.18 17.21 -5.72
CA GLU A 96 -24.95 16.14 -6.68
C GLU A 96 -23.50 16.13 -7.21
N PRO A 97 -22.95 14.96 -7.57
CA PRO A 97 -21.63 14.85 -8.18
C PRO A 97 -21.54 15.63 -9.49
N GLN A 98 -20.42 16.31 -9.71
CA GLN A 98 -20.17 17.18 -10.86
C GLN A 98 -18.98 16.67 -11.68
N ALA A 99 -19.12 16.66 -13.01
CA ALA A 99 -18.00 16.35 -13.90
C ALA A 99 -17.09 17.59 -14.03
N LEU A 100 -15.78 17.39 -13.84
CA LEU A 100 -14.77 18.42 -14.05
C LEU A 100 -14.06 18.22 -15.39
N PRO A 101 -13.59 19.31 -16.04
CA PRO A 101 -12.81 19.20 -17.26
C PRO A 101 -11.46 18.52 -16.99
N VAL A 102 -11.05 17.60 -17.88
CA VAL A 102 -9.71 17.00 -17.86
C VAL A 102 -8.74 17.97 -18.55
N ALA A 103 -7.91 18.66 -17.77
CA ALA A 103 -6.92 19.61 -18.28
C ALA A 103 -5.51 19.18 -17.87
N ARG A 104 -4.52 19.47 -18.73
CA ARG A 104 -3.11 19.25 -18.43
C ARG A 104 -2.33 20.56 -18.60
N ALA A 105 -1.44 20.85 -17.64
CA ALA A 105 -0.43 21.89 -17.74
C ALA A 105 0.93 21.24 -17.61
N ASP A 106 1.84 21.55 -18.53
CA ASP A 106 3.20 20.97 -18.58
C ASP A 106 3.25 19.43 -18.53
N GLY A 107 2.21 18.78 -19.11
CA GLY A 107 2.07 17.32 -19.11
C GLY A 107 1.45 16.71 -17.85
N ARG A 108 1.19 17.50 -16.80
CA ARG A 108 0.59 17.10 -15.52
C ARG A 108 -0.91 17.38 -15.51
N LEU A 109 -1.67 16.50 -14.85
CA LEU A 109 -3.09 16.73 -14.65
C LEU A 109 -3.31 17.89 -13.69
N VAL A 110 -4.22 18.80 -14.04
CA VAL A 110 -4.60 19.95 -13.22
C VAL A 110 -6.09 19.83 -12.89
N PHE A 111 -6.43 19.94 -11.61
CA PHE A 111 -7.82 19.98 -11.17
C PHE A 111 -8.27 21.44 -11.04
N ASN A 112 -9.28 21.80 -11.84
CA ASN A 112 -9.93 23.10 -11.72
C ASN A 112 -11.28 22.88 -11.04
N LEU A 113 -11.40 23.32 -9.79
CA LEU A 113 -12.62 23.17 -8.99
C LEU A 113 -13.71 24.19 -9.34
N GLY A 114 -13.42 25.16 -10.25
CA GLY A 114 -14.33 26.26 -10.57
C GLY A 114 -14.58 27.13 -9.34
N ASP A 115 -15.85 27.36 -9.02
CA ASP A 115 -16.26 28.20 -7.87
C ASP A 115 -16.39 27.37 -6.56
N VAL A 116 -16.11 26.05 -6.59
CA VAL A 116 -16.24 25.19 -5.41
C VAL A 116 -14.97 25.28 -4.57
N ARG A 117 -15.11 25.60 -3.29
CA ARG A 117 -13.99 25.65 -2.36
C ARG A 117 -13.56 24.22 -1.98
N ALA A 118 -12.26 24.01 -1.79
CA ALA A 118 -11.72 22.70 -1.40
C ALA A 118 -12.35 22.15 -0.10
N GLU A 119 -12.81 23.02 0.80
CA GLU A 119 -13.46 22.65 2.05
C GLU A 119 -14.88 22.11 1.87
N ASP A 120 -15.55 22.43 0.77
CA ASP A 120 -16.90 21.96 0.43
C ASP A 120 -16.87 20.66 -0.40
N VAL A 121 -15.67 20.13 -0.72
CA VAL A 121 -15.48 18.91 -1.50
C VAL A 121 -15.23 17.73 -0.54
N GLU A 122 -16.06 16.70 -0.63
CA GLU A 122 -15.87 15.43 0.09
C GLU A 122 -14.68 14.67 -0.53
N ARG A 123 -14.72 14.46 -1.84
CA ARG A 123 -13.67 13.76 -2.59
C ARG A 123 -13.68 14.08 -4.08
N LEU A 124 -12.54 13.85 -4.73
CA LEU A 124 -12.42 13.75 -6.18
C LEU A 124 -12.31 12.28 -6.59
N VAL A 125 -12.92 11.92 -7.71
CA VAL A 125 -12.77 10.60 -8.34
C VAL A 125 -12.20 10.79 -9.72
N VAL A 126 -11.02 10.21 -9.97
CA VAL A 126 -10.30 10.25 -11.24
C VAL A 126 -10.34 8.85 -11.85
N ASP A 127 -11.17 8.67 -12.88
CA ASP A 127 -11.18 7.46 -13.70
C ASP A 127 -10.12 7.62 -14.79
N TRP A 128 -9.17 6.67 -14.86
CA TRP A 128 -8.02 6.79 -15.75
C TRP A 128 -7.60 5.44 -16.36
N PRO A 129 -7.24 5.38 -17.67
CA PRO A 129 -6.89 4.14 -18.36
C PRO A 129 -5.45 3.68 -18.10
N ALA A 130 -5.00 3.72 -16.84
CA ALA A 130 -3.67 3.27 -16.46
C ALA A 130 -3.66 1.80 -16.02
N ALA A 131 -2.66 1.04 -16.49
CA ALA A 131 -2.53 -0.38 -16.14
C ALA A 131 -2.36 -0.62 -14.63
N GLY A 132 -1.68 0.29 -13.91
CA GLY A 132 -1.47 0.20 -12.47
C GLY A 132 -2.75 0.33 -11.61
N LEU A 133 -3.88 0.71 -12.23
CA LEU A 133 -5.17 0.89 -11.55
C LEU A 133 -6.17 -0.24 -11.82
N ARG A 134 -5.83 -1.25 -12.64
CA ARG A 134 -6.81 -2.29 -13.05
C ARG A 134 -7.38 -3.08 -11.87
N ASP A 135 -6.52 -3.44 -10.94
CA ASP A 135 -6.87 -4.29 -9.79
C ASP A 135 -6.88 -3.52 -8.47
N LEU A 136 -6.62 -2.21 -8.53
CA LEU A 136 -6.48 -1.34 -7.37
C LEU A 136 -7.24 -0.04 -7.55
N THR A 137 -7.86 0.45 -6.48
CA THR A 137 -8.23 1.84 -6.31
C THR A 137 -7.21 2.48 -5.37
N LEU A 138 -6.49 3.50 -5.84
CA LEU A 138 -5.55 4.24 -5.01
C LEU A 138 -6.21 5.51 -4.47
N ILE A 139 -6.03 5.79 -3.19
CA ILE A 139 -6.63 6.94 -2.51
C ILE A 139 -5.50 7.84 -2.00
N ASP A 140 -5.38 9.03 -2.59
CA ASP A 140 -4.48 10.07 -2.07
C ASP A 140 -5.16 10.80 -0.92
N THR A 141 -4.53 10.78 0.25
CA THR A 141 -5.05 11.48 1.42
C THR A 141 -4.30 12.78 1.65
N PRO A 142 -4.98 13.83 2.14
CA PRO A 142 -4.30 15.04 2.58
C PRO A 142 -3.15 14.72 3.55
N GLY A 143 -2.11 15.59 3.59
CA GLY A 143 -0.98 15.39 4.51
C GLY A 143 -1.41 15.54 5.96
N ILE A 144 -1.05 14.58 6.81
CA ILE A 144 -1.20 14.65 8.27
C ILE A 144 -0.24 15.77 8.73
N ASP A 145 -0.57 16.59 9.69
CA ASP A 145 0.20 17.78 10.10
C ASP A 145 0.32 18.90 9.04
N SER A 146 -0.69 19.10 8.19
CA SER A 146 -0.83 20.39 7.54
C SER A 146 -1.01 21.45 8.63
N LEU A 147 -0.43 22.64 8.45
CA LEU A 147 -0.46 23.75 9.43
C LEU A 147 -1.88 24.18 9.86
N SER A 148 -2.93 23.71 9.21
CA SER A 148 -4.32 23.85 9.61
C SER A 148 -4.82 22.55 10.26
N GLN A 149 -5.32 22.64 11.49
CA GLN A 149 -5.96 21.52 12.20
C GLN A 149 -7.10 20.89 11.36
N ASP A 150 -7.77 21.68 10.54
CA ASP A 150 -8.86 21.24 9.66
C ASP A 150 -8.44 20.23 8.59
N VAL A 151 -7.25 20.36 8.00
CA VAL A 151 -6.76 19.44 6.95
C VAL A 151 -6.22 18.13 7.54
N SER A 152 -5.58 18.21 8.71
CA SER A 152 -5.15 17.00 9.45
C SER A 152 -6.36 16.24 9.99
N GLY A 153 -7.38 16.94 10.45
CA GLY A 153 -8.66 16.38 10.89
C GLY A 153 -9.34 15.56 9.78
N ARG A 154 -9.44 16.11 8.56
CA ARG A 154 -10.07 15.43 7.42
C ARG A 154 -9.35 14.13 7.00
N SER A 155 -8.02 14.10 7.02
CA SER A 155 -7.29 12.86 6.71
C SER A 155 -7.54 11.79 7.75
N THR A 156 -7.60 12.19 9.02
CA THR A 156 -7.89 11.30 10.13
C THR A 156 -9.34 10.87 10.07
N GLU A 157 -10.28 11.79 9.90
CA GLU A 157 -11.72 11.52 9.80
C GLU A 157 -12.06 10.62 8.59
N PHE A 158 -11.42 10.82 7.44
CA PHE A 158 -11.61 9.99 6.27
C PHE A 158 -11.06 8.57 6.46
N LEU A 159 -9.88 8.41 7.06
CA LEU A 159 -9.26 7.11 7.28
C LEU A 159 -9.77 6.41 8.55
N LEU A 160 -10.21 7.18 9.54
CA LEU A 160 -10.60 6.73 10.86
C LEU A 160 -11.89 7.42 11.31
N PRO A 161 -12.96 7.31 10.55
CA PRO A 161 -14.25 7.88 10.98
C PRO A 161 -14.70 7.17 12.26
N GLU A 162 -15.20 7.95 13.24
CA GLU A 162 -15.62 7.42 14.55
C GLU A 162 -16.79 6.42 14.43
N ASP A 163 -17.70 6.66 13.47
CA ASP A 163 -18.97 5.93 13.35
C ASP A 163 -19.19 5.21 12.01
N THR A 164 -18.24 5.27 11.07
CA THR A 164 -18.38 4.63 9.74
C THR A 164 -17.19 3.74 9.40
N PRO A 165 -17.39 2.74 8.55
CA PRO A 165 -16.29 1.88 8.14
C PRO A 165 -15.22 2.68 7.39
N MET A 166 -13.97 2.37 7.69
CA MET A 166 -12.82 2.92 7.00
C MET A 166 -12.93 2.80 5.48
N ALA A 167 -12.68 3.88 4.76
CA ALA A 167 -12.84 3.94 3.30
C ALA A 167 -11.81 3.08 2.53
N ALA A 168 -10.69 2.70 3.15
CA ALA A 168 -9.63 1.90 2.54
C ALA A 168 -9.52 0.50 3.16
N ASP A 169 -9.13 -0.50 2.36
CA ASP A 169 -8.88 -1.88 2.79
C ASP A 169 -7.46 -2.06 3.31
N ALA A 170 -6.51 -1.29 2.77
CA ALA A 170 -5.12 -1.28 3.19
C ALA A 170 -4.53 0.14 3.13
N VAL A 171 -3.40 0.33 3.82
CA VAL A 171 -2.68 1.61 3.86
C VAL A 171 -1.22 1.43 3.50
N ILE A 172 -0.72 2.33 2.67
CA ILE A 172 0.70 2.58 2.45
C ILE A 172 1.04 3.86 3.20
N TYR A 173 1.81 3.76 4.27
CA TYR A 173 2.19 4.89 5.11
C TYR A 173 3.61 5.36 4.82
N LEU A 174 3.76 6.61 4.36
CA LEU A 174 5.05 7.21 4.04
C LEU A 174 5.65 7.90 5.26
N LEU A 175 6.85 7.50 5.63
CA LEU A 175 7.68 8.14 6.65
C LEU A 175 9.05 8.52 6.05
N ARG A 176 9.63 9.63 6.50
CA ARG A 176 11.03 10.02 6.20
C ARG A 176 11.96 9.56 7.31
N HIS A 177 11.54 9.74 8.52
CA HIS A 177 12.13 9.25 9.76
C HIS A 177 10.98 8.75 10.61
N LEU A 178 11.26 7.78 11.48
CA LEU A 178 10.25 7.27 12.38
C LEU A 178 10.08 8.24 13.57
N HIS A 179 8.91 8.88 13.65
CA HIS A 179 8.52 9.78 14.72
C HIS A 179 7.34 9.22 15.52
N ALA A 180 7.17 9.72 16.75
CA ALA A 180 6.04 9.34 17.59
C ALA A 180 4.66 9.67 16.98
N SER A 181 4.57 10.71 16.13
CA SER A 181 3.37 11.04 15.37
C SER A 181 3.00 9.98 14.34
N ASP A 182 3.99 9.37 13.67
CA ASP A 182 3.77 8.29 12.72
C ASP A 182 3.20 7.05 13.42
N LEU A 183 3.77 6.71 14.59
CA LEU A 183 3.27 5.60 15.40
C LEU A 183 1.84 5.84 15.87
N ARG A 184 1.52 7.03 16.40
CA ARG A 184 0.16 7.39 16.82
C ARG A 184 -0.86 7.30 15.69
N PHE A 185 -0.49 7.75 14.49
CA PHE A 185 -1.39 7.60 13.32
C PHE A 185 -1.60 6.13 12.96
N LEU A 186 -0.54 5.34 12.88
CA LEU A 186 -0.65 3.91 12.61
C LEU A 186 -1.38 3.16 13.75
N GLU A 187 -1.26 3.62 14.99
CA GLU A 187 -2.02 3.10 16.12
C GLU A 187 -3.52 3.35 16.00
N SER A 188 -3.92 4.54 15.55
CA SER A 188 -5.33 4.84 15.32
C SER A 188 -5.89 4.04 14.14
N PHE A 189 -5.03 3.57 13.24
CA PHE A 189 -5.36 2.67 12.13
C PHE A 189 -5.47 1.18 12.56
N LYS A 190 -5.36 0.88 13.84
CA LYS A 190 -5.52 -0.50 14.34
C LYS A 190 -6.91 -1.02 14.04
N ASP A 191 -6.93 -2.17 13.42
CA ASP A 191 -8.15 -2.88 13.12
C ASP A 191 -8.76 -3.47 14.40
N THR A 192 -9.85 -2.87 14.87
CA THR A 192 -10.55 -3.29 16.08
C THR A 192 -11.14 -4.69 15.98
N ALA A 193 -11.44 -5.18 14.78
CA ALA A 193 -11.99 -6.53 14.56
C ALA A 193 -10.94 -7.65 14.61
N ALA A 194 -9.64 -7.34 14.43
CA ALA A 194 -8.57 -8.32 14.67
C ALA A 194 -8.28 -8.57 16.16
N GLY A 195 -9.08 -7.95 17.05
CA GLY A 195 -8.73 -7.80 18.45
C GLY A 195 -7.78 -6.62 18.63
N LYS A 196 -7.79 -5.97 19.78
CA LYS A 196 -7.09 -4.70 20.12
C LYS A 196 -5.56 -4.69 19.87
N SER A 197 -5.00 -5.62 19.08
CA SER A 197 -3.60 -6.01 19.20
C SER A 197 -2.70 -5.64 18.02
N GLY A 198 -3.18 -5.35 16.80
CA GLY A 198 -2.23 -5.06 15.71
C GLY A 198 -2.88 -4.79 14.36
N THR A 199 -2.09 -4.23 13.44
CA THR A 199 -2.52 -3.89 12.08
C THR A 199 -2.00 -4.94 11.10
N VAL A 200 -2.88 -5.50 10.29
CA VAL A 200 -2.54 -6.53 9.27
C VAL A 200 -2.70 -6.01 7.84
N ASN A 201 -3.01 -4.73 7.68
CA ASN A 201 -3.31 -4.08 6.42
C ASN A 201 -2.53 -2.77 6.19
N ALA A 202 -1.43 -2.53 6.92
CA ALA A 202 -0.56 -1.40 6.71
C ALA A 202 0.84 -1.83 6.29
N LEU A 203 1.42 -1.11 5.31
CA LEU A 203 2.81 -1.22 4.86
C LEU A 203 3.47 0.15 4.99
N ALA A 204 4.60 0.22 5.69
CA ALA A 204 5.36 1.45 5.79
C ALA A 204 6.32 1.61 4.59
N VAL A 205 6.49 2.84 4.12
CA VAL A 205 7.44 3.22 3.09
C VAL A 205 8.41 4.23 3.64
N LEU A 206 9.70 3.88 3.71
CA LEU A 206 10.77 4.85 3.95
C LEU A 206 10.95 5.66 2.67
N SER A 207 10.27 6.82 2.65
CA SER A 207 10.22 7.69 1.48
C SER A 207 11.50 8.50 1.33
N ARG A 208 11.74 9.05 0.11
CA ARG A 208 12.95 9.83 -0.24
C ARG A 208 14.23 9.08 0.11
N ALA A 209 14.28 7.79 -0.18
CA ALA A 209 15.44 6.94 0.05
C ALA A 209 16.71 7.47 -0.62
N ASP A 210 16.57 8.23 -1.70
CA ASP A 210 17.62 8.94 -2.44
C ASP A 210 18.23 10.15 -1.69
N GLU A 211 17.54 10.72 -0.70
CA GLU A 211 18.04 11.85 0.11
C GLU A 211 18.86 11.39 1.34
N ILE A 212 18.81 10.11 1.70
CA ILE A 212 19.53 9.56 2.86
C ILE A 212 21.04 9.72 2.66
N GLY A 213 21.75 10.13 3.70
CA GLY A 213 23.19 10.38 3.61
C GLY A 213 23.55 11.53 2.66
N ALA A 214 22.69 12.56 2.56
CA ALA A 214 22.87 13.73 1.70
C ALA A 214 22.90 13.41 0.18
N GLY A 215 22.16 12.40 -0.26
CA GLY A 215 22.02 12.04 -1.67
C GLY A 215 23.31 11.49 -2.31
N ARG A 216 24.13 10.78 -1.53
CA ARG A 216 25.33 10.09 -2.04
C ARG A 216 24.91 8.89 -2.89
N ILE A 217 25.83 8.38 -3.71
CA ILE A 217 25.56 7.26 -4.60
C ILE A 217 25.14 5.97 -3.85
N ASP A 218 25.52 5.84 -2.59
CA ASP A 218 25.18 4.74 -1.68
C ASP A 218 23.90 4.98 -0.84
N SER A 219 23.17 6.07 -1.07
CA SER A 219 21.95 6.45 -0.33
C SER A 219 20.93 5.32 -0.28
N LEU A 220 20.67 4.64 -1.40
CA LEU A 220 19.69 3.56 -1.46
C LEU A 220 20.10 2.33 -0.63
N ILE A 221 21.41 2.05 -0.55
CA ILE A 221 21.94 0.97 0.31
C ILE A 221 21.73 1.35 1.79
N SER A 222 22.07 2.59 2.13
CA SER A 222 21.85 3.11 3.49
C SER A 222 20.36 3.11 3.88
N ALA A 223 19.48 3.45 2.92
CA ALA A 223 18.03 3.39 3.09
C ALA A 223 17.54 1.96 3.37
N ALA A 224 18.08 0.96 2.68
CA ALA A 224 17.73 -0.44 2.91
C ALA A 224 18.09 -0.89 4.33
N VAL A 225 19.27 -0.51 4.84
CA VAL A 225 19.68 -0.81 6.22
C VAL A 225 18.77 -0.15 7.25
N ILE A 226 18.36 1.11 7.00
CA ILE A 226 17.42 1.83 7.89
C ILE A 226 16.04 1.19 7.85
N ALA A 227 15.53 0.85 6.67
CA ALA A 227 14.24 0.19 6.53
C ALA A 227 14.19 -1.16 7.26
N GLU A 228 15.25 -1.96 7.15
CA GLU A 228 15.38 -3.23 7.87
C GLU A 228 15.40 -3.02 9.39
N ARG A 229 16.10 -2.00 9.89
CA ARG A 229 16.09 -1.63 11.30
C ARG A 229 14.69 -1.23 11.76
N TYR A 230 13.95 -0.42 10.97
CA TYR A 230 12.59 0.00 11.29
C TYR A 230 11.60 -1.18 11.25
N SER A 231 11.78 -2.13 10.34
CA SER A 231 10.95 -3.35 10.29
C SER A 231 11.08 -4.21 11.56
N ARG A 232 12.20 -4.08 12.29
CA ARG A 232 12.46 -4.77 13.57
C ARG A 232 12.13 -3.90 14.79
N ASP A 233 11.77 -2.64 14.61
CA ASP A 233 11.44 -1.74 15.73
C ASP A 233 10.22 -2.25 16.49
N GLN A 234 10.33 -2.33 17.81
CA GLN A 234 9.31 -2.92 18.68
C GLN A 234 7.98 -2.17 18.65
N ASN A 235 8.00 -0.85 18.40
CA ASN A 235 6.81 -0.03 18.36
C ASN A 235 6.17 -0.04 16.96
N LEU A 236 6.97 -0.14 15.87
CA LEU A 236 6.46 -0.12 14.50
C LEU A 236 6.01 -1.52 14.03
N ARG A 237 6.68 -2.59 14.45
CA ARG A 237 6.38 -3.96 14.04
C ARG A 237 4.91 -4.38 14.26
N PRO A 238 4.24 -4.01 15.35
CA PRO A 238 2.81 -4.30 15.53
C PRO A 238 1.89 -3.49 14.62
N LEU A 239 2.39 -2.40 14.03
CA LEU A 239 1.59 -1.40 13.30
C LEU A 239 1.74 -1.47 11.78
N ALA A 240 2.79 -2.13 11.26
CA ALA A 240 3.04 -2.27 9.84
C ALA A 240 3.65 -3.63 9.50
N LEU A 241 3.25 -4.22 8.39
CA LEU A 241 3.72 -5.54 7.93
C LEU A 241 5.21 -5.54 7.53
N GLY A 242 5.75 -4.37 7.22
CA GLY A 242 7.16 -4.19 6.88
C GLY A 242 7.46 -2.74 6.54
N VAL A 243 8.73 -2.46 6.21
CA VAL A 243 9.19 -1.15 5.75
C VAL A 243 9.94 -1.31 4.44
N VAL A 244 9.54 -0.57 3.40
CA VAL A 244 10.16 -0.62 2.07
C VAL A 244 10.81 0.74 1.78
N PRO A 245 12.11 0.81 1.48
CA PRO A 245 12.75 2.05 1.07
C PRO A 245 12.40 2.38 -0.39
N VAL A 246 11.90 3.58 -0.65
CA VAL A 246 11.52 4.02 -2.00
C VAL A 246 12.02 5.42 -2.30
N ALA A 247 12.74 5.56 -3.42
CA ALA A 247 13.06 6.83 -4.05
C ALA A 247 11.94 7.19 -5.04
N GLY A 248 10.86 7.80 -4.54
CA GLY A 248 9.64 8.05 -5.30
C GLY A 248 9.86 8.91 -6.54
N LEU A 249 10.66 9.97 -6.44
CA LEU A 249 11.00 10.85 -7.56
C LEU A 249 11.76 10.08 -8.65
N LEU A 250 12.73 9.28 -8.26
CA LEU A 250 13.48 8.43 -9.19
C LEU A 250 12.56 7.42 -9.89
N ALA A 251 11.65 6.79 -9.14
CA ALA A 251 10.68 5.84 -9.65
C ALA A 251 9.72 6.47 -10.67
N GLN A 252 9.12 7.62 -10.33
CA GLN A 252 8.23 8.36 -11.22
C GLN A 252 8.96 8.77 -12.50
N SER A 253 10.15 9.37 -12.38
CA SER A 253 10.91 9.87 -13.51
C SER A 253 11.42 8.75 -14.42
N ALA A 254 11.78 7.61 -13.86
CA ALA A 254 12.15 6.43 -14.64
C ALA A 254 10.97 5.94 -15.51
N ARG A 255 9.76 5.89 -14.95
CA ARG A 255 8.57 5.44 -15.69
C ARG A 255 8.08 6.44 -16.73
N THR A 256 8.43 7.71 -16.59
CA THR A 256 8.07 8.80 -17.51
C THR A 256 9.28 9.37 -18.25
N MET A 257 10.38 8.59 -18.38
CA MET A 257 11.62 9.03 -19.00
C MET A 257 11.40 9.47 -20.45
N ARG A 258 11.99 10.62 -20.78
CA ARG A 258 11.96 11.19 -22.12
C ARG A 258 13.31 11.01 -22.80
N GLN A 259 13.31 11.00 -24.14
CA GLN A 259 14.54 10.97 -24.93
C GLN A 259 15.47 12.15 -24.56
N THR A 260 14.92 13.33 -24.34
CA THR A 260 15.67 14.54 -23.95
C THR A 260 16.35 14.42 -22.58
N ASP A 261 15.75 13.68 -21.64
CA ASP A 261 16.37 13.42 -20.33
C ASP A 261 17.62 12.55 -20.47
N PHE A 262 17.53 11.52 -21.32
CA PHE A 262 18.64 10.62 -21.61
C PHE A 262 19.78 11.36 -22.31
N GLU A 263 19.49 12.15 -23.35
CA GLU A 263 20.47 12.95 -24.08
C GLU A 263 21.19 13.95 -23.17
N ALA A 264 20.46 14.62 -22.28
CA ALA A 264 21.03 15.50 -21.28
C ALA A 264 21.99 14.78 -20.33
N MET A 265 21.62 13.58 -19.88
CA MET A 265 22.49 12.75 -19.04
C MET A 265 23.70 12.21 -19.82
N GLN A 266 23.59 11.93 -21.12
CA GLN A 266 24.72 11.54 -21.97
C GLN A 266 25.74 12.67 -22.07
N VAL A 267 25.32 13.92 -22.28
CA VAL A 267 26.21 15.08 -22.29
C VAL A 267 26.99 15.18 -20.97
N LEU A 268 26.31 15.01 -19.84
CA LEU A 268 26.94 15.00 -18.51
C LEU A 268 27.90 13.80 -18.31
N ALA A 269 27.61 12.65 -18.92
CA ALA A 269 28.44 11.46 -18.83
C ALA A 269 29.79 11.62 -19.56
N GLN A 270 29.86 12.45 -20.59
CA GLN A 270 31.09 12.77 -21.35
C GLN A 270 32.01 13.76 -20.62
N MET A 271 31.49 14.48 -19.60
CA MET A 271 32.31 15.44 -18.84
C MET A 271 33.40 14.77 -18.02
N ASP A 272 34.51 15.53 -17.81
CA ASP A 272 35.51 15.13 -16.83
C ASP A 272 34.92 14.93 -15.43
N ARG A 273 35.47 13.93 -14.69
CA ARG A 273 34.97 13.58 -13.37
C ARG A 273 34.96 14.74 -12.38
N LYS A 274 36.06 15.49 -12.31
CA LYS A 274 36.19 16.60 -11.33
C LYS A 274 35.23 17.73 -11.64
N GLN A 275 35.07 18.07 -12.93
CA GLN A 275 34.13 19.11 -13.36
C GLN A 275 32.68 18.70 -13.02
N ARG A 276 32.31 17.46 -13.33
CA ARG A 276 31.00 16.91 -13.04
C ARG A 276 30.68 16.85 -11.52
N GLU A 277 31.64 16.40 -10.71
CA GLU A 277 31.50 16.39 -9.25
C GLU A 277 31.29 17.79 -8.68
N ARG A 278 32.04 18.79 -9.16
CA ARG A 278 31.85 20.19 -8.78
C ARG A 278 30.48 20.72 -9.18
N LEU A 279 30.05 20.44 -10.40
CA LEU A 279 28.77 20.87 -10.95
C LEU A 279 27.60 20.34 -10.11
N MET A 280 27.69 19.10 -9.63
CA MET A 280 26.64 18.41 -8.86
C MET A 280 26.72 18.63 -7.34
N LEU A 281 27.48 19.61 -6.84
CA LEU A 281 27.53 19.92 -5.41
C LEU A 281 26.19 20.46 -4.87
N SER A 282 25.45 21.23 -5.68
CA SER A 282 24.10 21.68 -5.34
C SER A 282 23.25 21.89 -6.60
N ALA A 283 21.92 21.81 -6.45
CA ALA A 283 20.98 22.04 -7.54
C ALA A 283 21.14 23.43 -8.17
N ASN A 284 21.30 24.49 -7.34
CA ASN A 284 21.49 25.85 -7.80
C ASN A 284 22.78 26.01 -8.61
N LEU A 285 23.88 25.39 -8.16
CA LEU A 285 25.13 25.41 -8.89
C LEU A 285 24.99 24.69 -10.23
N PHE A 286 24.35 23.54 -10.26
CA PHE A 286 24.08 22.76 -11.46
C PHE A 286 23.28 23.55 -12.49
N ILE A 287 22.19 24.20 -12.09
CA ILE A 287 21.30 24.94 -12.98
C ILE A 287 22.00 26.19 -13.56
N ARG A 288 22.75 26.93 -12.72
CA ARG A 288 23.36 28.23 -13.11
C ARG A 288 24.68 28.09 -13.83
N ALA A 289 25.34 26.96 -13.81
CA ALA A 289 26.63 26.79 -14.46
C ALA A 289 26.52 26.93 -15.97
N ALA A 290 27.53 27.56 -16.60
CA ALA A 290 27.61 27.68 -18.04
C ALA A 290 27.92 26.35 -18.74
N GLU A 291 28.62 25.46 -18.05
CA GLU A 291 29.00 24.10 -18.54
C GLU A 291 27.95 23.03 -18.19
N PRO A 292 27.83 21.94 -18.97
CA PRO A 292 28.51 21.72 -20.26
C PRO A 292 27.87 22.51 -21.39
N ALA A 293 28.69 22.85 -22.39
CA ALA A 293 28.20 23.45 -23.63
C ALA A 293 27.15 22.54 -24.27
N GLY A 294 26.00 23.09 -24.69
CA GLY A 294 24.89 22.34 -25.28
C GLY A 294 23.79 21.94 -24.30
N LEU A 295 23.96 22.15 -22.98
CA LEU A 295 22.91 21.91 -21.99
C LEU A 295 22.52 23.24 -21.31
N GLY A 296 21.42 23.86 -21.77
CA GLY A 296 20.89 25.11 -21.23
C GLY A 296 20.36 25.02 -19.80
N SER A 297 20.17 26.18 -19.14
CA SER A 297 19.66 26.29 -17.77
C SER A 297 18.29 25.62 -17.61
N ASP A 298 17.39 25.75 -18.59
CA ASP A 298 16.04 25.19 -18.53
C ASP A 298 16.06 23.68 -18.60
N ALA A 299 16.90 23.09 -19.46
CA ALA A 299 17.10 21.65 -19.53
C ALA A 299 17.68 21.09 -18.20
N LYS A 300 18.63 21.81 -17.60
CA LYS A 300 19.19 21.46 -16.28
C LYS A 300 18.14 21.57 -15.16
N ALA A 301 17.34 22.63 -15.17
CA ALA A 301 16.26 22.82 -14.21
C ALA A 301 15.22 21.68 -14.32
N SER A 302 14.81 21.37 -15.54
CA SER A 302 13.91 20.24 -15.82
C SER A 302 14.50 18.90 -15.32
N LEU A 303 15.77 18.66 -15.60
CA LEU A 303 16.45 17.43 -15.17
C LEU A 303 16.51 17.31 -13.63
N VAL A 304 16.82 18.42 -12.93
CA VAL A 304 16.82 18.46 -11.46
C VAL A 304 15.41 18.25 -10.90
N GLN A 305 14.41 18.91 -11.47
CA GLN A 305 13.02 18.78 -11.03
C GLN A 305 12.52 17.32 -11.17
N ARG A 306 12.90 16.65 -12.25
CA ARG A 306 12.46 15.29 -12.55
C ARG A 306 13.25 14.23 -11.79
N PHE A 307 14.55 14.30 -11.75
CA PHE A 307 15.42 13.23 -11.23
C PHE A 307 16.10 13.56 -9.90
N GLY A 308 16.10 14.82 -9.49
CA GLY A 308 16.95 15.27 -8.39
C GLY A 308 18.45 15.10 -8.72
N LEU A 309 19.32 15.61 -7.88
CA LEU A 309 20.77 15.42 -8.09
C LEU A 309 21.20 13.96 -7.97
N PHE A 310 20.52 13.19 -7.10
CA PHE A 310 20.81 11.78 -6.93
C PHE A 310 20.52 10.99 -8.22
N GLY A 311 19.32 11.16 -8.79
CA GLY A 311 18.92 10.46 -10.02
C GLY A 311 19.82 10.83 -11.22
N ILE A 312 20.23 12.11 -11.31
CA ILE A 312 21.18 12.55 -12.33
C ILE A 312 22.55 11.86 -12.14
N ARG A 313 23.09 11.83 -10.91
CA ARG A 313 24.36 11.13 -10.61
C ARG A 313 24.29 9.65 -10.95
N LEU A 314 23.20 9.00 -10.56
CA LEU A 314 22.99 7.58 -10.82
C LEU A 314 22.85 7.29 -12.33
N GLY A 315 22.03 8.07 -13.06
CA GLY A 315 21.86 7.94 -14.50
C GLY A 315 23.15 8.13 -15.27
N VAL A 316 23.91 9.17 -14.92
CA VAL A 316 25.24 9.43 -15.49
C VAL A 316 26.20 8.28 -15.21
N ALA A 317 26.19 7.71 -13.98
CA ALA A 317 27.05 6.58 -13.64
C ALA A 317 26.68 5.32 -14.44
N LEU A 318 25.38 5.07 -14.64
CA LEU A 318 24.88 3.95 -15.42
C LEU A 318 25.22 4.06 -16.92
N ILE A 319 25.08 5.25 -17.51
CA ILE A 319 25.49 5.52 -18.90
C ILE A 319 26.99 5.30 -19.06
N ARG A 320 27.81 5.78 -18.13
CA ARG A 320 29.26 5.50 -18.13
C ARG A 320 29.60 4.03 -17.92
N GLY A 321 28.70 3.26 -17.28
CA GLY A 321 28.80 1.82 -17.12
C GLY A 321 28.38 1.00 -18.35
N GLY A 322 27.97 1.69 -19.44
CA GLY A 322 27.68 1.03 -20.72
C GLY A 322 26.22 1.09 -21.18
N ILE A 323 25.29 1.67 -20.41
CA ILE A 323 23.92 1.85 -20.86
C ILE A 323 23.86 2.85 -22.00
N SER A 324 23.27 2.46 -23.14
CA SER A 324 23.34 3.18 -24.40
C SER A 324 22.00 3.71 -24.90
N ASN A 325 20.88 3.38 -24.26
CA ASN A 325 19.55 3.78 -24.67
C ASN A 325 18.63 4.16 -23.49
N PRO A 326 17.61 5.02 -23.71
CA PRO A 326 16.74 5.52 -22.64
C PRO A 326 15.87 4.43 -21.99
N THR A 327 15.46 3.41 -22.74
CA THR A 327 14.61 2.33 -22.22
C THR A 327 15.37 1.49 -21.19
N GLU A 328 16.62 1.15 -21.48
CA GLU A 328 17.49 0.42 -20.56
C GLU A 328 17.82 1.25 -19.31
N LEU A 329 18.10 2.55 -19.50
CA LEU A 329 18.32 3.48 -18.38
C LEU A 329 17.08 3.58 -17.49
N ALA A 330 15.91 3.76 -18.08
CA ALA A 330 14.64 3.83 -17.38
C ALA A 330 14.38 2.56 -16.55
N HIS A 331 14.58 1.39 -17.15
CA HIS A 331 14.43 0.09 -16.48
C HIS A 331 15.38 -0.03 -15.28
N GLU A 332 16.66 0.33 -15.46
CA GLU A 332 17.66 0.21 -14.41
C GLU A 332 17.45 1.21 -13.26
N LEU A 333 17.00 2.44 -13.55
CA LEU A 333 16.61 3.42 -12.55
C LEU A 333 15.34 2.96 -11.78
N ALA A 334 14.33 2.46 -12.48
CA ALA A 334 13.11 1.93 -11.86
C ALA A 334 13.43 0.75 -10.95
N ARG A 335 14.27 -0.19 -11.38
CA ARG A 335 14.70 -1.35 -10.60
C ARG A 335 15.38 -0.93 -9.29
N ARG A 336 16.24 0.09 -9.33
CA ARG A 336 16.97 0.58 -8.14
C ARG A 336 16.14 1.47 -7.23
N SER A 337 15.06 2.06 -7.72
CA SER A 337 14.22 3.00 -6.96
C SER A 337 13.49 2.40 -5.76
N GLY A 338 13.41 1.07 -5.65
CA GLY A 338 12.61 0.34 -4.66
C GLY A 338 11.14 0.16 -5.05
N LEU A 339 10.69 0.75 -6.19
CA LEU A 339 9.30 0.62 -6.65
C LEU A 339 8.91 -0.83 -6.93
N GLY A 340 9.80 -1.61 -7.57
CA GLY A 340 9.54 -3.02 -7.84
C GLY A 340 9.27 -3.84 -6.58
N GLN A 341 10.04 -3.62 -5.52
CA GLN A 341 9.83 -4.27 -4.22
C GLN A 341 8.51 -3.82 -3.58
N LEU A 342 8.18 -2.53 -3.66
CA LEU A 342 6.90 -2.02 -3.16
C LEU A 342 5.72 -2.66 -3.89
N LEU A 343 5.74 -2.71 -5.22
CA LEU A 343 4.67 -3.35 -6.03
C LEU A 343 4.55 -4.85 -5.73
N SER A 344 5.66 -5.55 -5.58
CA SER A 344 5.69 -6.96 -5.17
C SER A 344 5.07 -7.16 -3.78
N ASN A 345 5.37 -6.28 -2.82
CA ASN A 345 4.77 -6.33 -1.49
C ASN A 345 3.27 -6.00 -1.52
N ILE A 346 2.84 -5.00 -2.30
CA ILE A 346 1.41 -4.71 -2.50
C ILE A 346 0.70 -5.97 -3.05
N SER A 347 1.28 -6.60 -4.06
CA SER A 347 0.72 -7.81 -4.64
C SER A 347 0.67 -8.96 -3.64
N SER A 348 1.77 -9.29 -2.99
CA SER A 348 1.89 -10.46 -2.11
C SER A 348 1.20 -10.30 -0.76
N LEU A 349 1.13 -9.09 -0.20
CA LEU A 349 0.54 -8.81 1.11
C LEU A 349 -0.94 -8.40 1.03
N PHE A 350 -1.34 -7.69 -0.03
CA PHE A 350 -2.68 -7.11 -0.12
C PHE A 350 -3.53 -7.70 -1.25
N GLN A 351 -3.05 -7.74 -2.51
CA GLN A 351 -3.87 -8.22 -3.62
C GLN A 351 -4.23 -9.71 -3.49
N THR A 352 -3.27 -10.55 -3.12
CA THR A 352 -3.52 -11.99 -2.90
C THR A 352 -4.46 -12.28 -1.72
N ARG A 353 -4.71 -11.28 -0.87
CA ARG A 353 -5.65 -11.31 0.26
C ARG A 353 -6.81 -10.34 0.08
N ALA A 354 -6.98 -9.78 -1.11
CA ALA A 354 -7.99 -8.76 -1.35
C ALA A 354 -9.37 -9.20 -0.87
N ASP A 355 -9.75 -10.43 -1.15
CA ASP A 355 -11.05 -10.98 -0.76
C ASP A 355 -11.22 -11.05 0.77
N ALA A 356 -10.21 -11.51 1.49
CA ALA A 356 -10.23 -11.54 2.95
C ALA A 356 -10.27 -10.14 3.57
N LEU A 357 -9.50 -9.18 3.02
CA LEU A 357 -9.48 -7.79 3.49
C LEU A 357 -10.81 -7.10 3.23
N LYS A 358 -11.39 -7.26 2.04
CA LYS A 358 -12.70 -6.69 1.68
C LYS A 358 -13.83 -7.31 2.50
N ALA A 359 -13.86 -8.64 2.63
CA ALA A 359 -14.85 -9.34 3.44
C ALA A 359 -14.79 -8.89 4.91
N ARG A 360 -13.59 -8.72 5.44
CA ARG A 360 -13.37 -8.20 6.78
C ARG A 360 -13.85 -6.75 6.92
N ALA A 361 -13.54 -5.89 5.97
CA ALA A 361 -14.01 -4.50 5.97
C ALA A 361 -15.54 -4.43 5.95
N ALA A 362 -16.20 -5.31 5.18
CA ALA A 362 -17.65 -5.43 5.16
C ALA A 362 -18.22 -5.86 6.52
N VAL A 363 -17.58 -6.84 7.17
CA VAL A 363 -17.97 -7.31 8.53
C VAL A 363 -17.85 -6.18 9.55
N VAL A 364 -16.72 -5.46 9.58
CA VAL A 364 -16.50 -4.32 10.49
C VAL A 364 -17.52 -3.20 10.24
N GLY A 365 -17.78 -2.91 8.96
CA GLY A 365 -18.77 -1.91 8.58
C GLY A 365 -20.18 -2.25 9.01
N LEU A 366 -20.55 -3.53 8.86
CA LEU A 366 -21.86 -4.00 9.33
C LEU A 366 -21.95 -3.98 10.85
N GLU A 367 -20.89 -4.35 11.58
CA GLU A 367 -20.86 -4.22 13.05
C GLU A 367 -21.06 -2.79 13.52
N ALA A 368 -20.42 -1.82 12.85
CA ALA A 368 -20.58 -0.42 13.15
C ALA A 368 -22.03 0.03 12.92
N LEU A 369 -22.64 -0.37 11.80
CA LEU A 369 -24.04 -0.08 11.49
C LEU A 369 -24.98 -0.69 12.56
N LEU A 370 -24.76 -1.94 12.99
CA LEU A 370 -25.58 -2.64 13.96
C LEU A 370 -25.53 -1.99 15.35
N ARG A 371 -24.38 -1.42 15.76
CA ARG A 371 -24.25 -0.70 17.03
C ARG A 371 -25.16 0.53 17.14
N GLY A 372 -25.41 1.21 16.01
CA GLY A 372 -26.33 2.35 15.94
C GLY A 372 -27.79 2.01 15.63
N SER A 373 -28.10 0.71 15.39
CA SER A 373 -29.40 0.26 14.89
C SER A 373 -30.33 -0.22 16.02
N PRO A 374 -31.66 -0.28 15.78
CA PRO A 374 -32.61 -0.91 16.70
C PRO A 374 -32.21 -2.36 17.05
N ARG A 375 -32.41 -2.73 18.32
CA ARG A 375 -31.96 -4.05 18.84
C ARG A 375 -32.54 -5.24 18.07
N GLU A 376 -33.73 -5.13 17.55
CA GLU A 376 -34.37 -6.18 16.75
C GLU A 376 -33.60 -6.47 15.46
N HIS A 377 -33.12 -5.42 14.77
CA HIS A 377 -32.29 -5.55 13.57
C HIS A 377 -30.92 -6.10 13.90
N ALA A 378 -30.29 -5.66 15.00
CA ALA A 378 -29.00 -6.16 15.45
C ALA A 378 -29.04 -7.66 15.73
N LEU A 379 -30.01 -8.13 16.54
CA LEU A 379 -30.16 -9.56 16.89
C LEU A 379 -30.36 -10.47 15.68
N ALA A 380 -31.01 -9.97 14.62
CA ALA A 380 -31.23 -10.75 13.41
C ALA A 380 -29.94 -11.07 12.64
N LEU A 381 -28.91 -10.24 12.78
CA LEU A 381 -27.67 -10.31 12.00
C LEU A 381 -26.44 -10.68 12.85
N GLU A 382 -26.44 -10.38 14.16
CA GLU A 382 -25.31 -10.64 15.06
C GLU A 382 -24.87 -12.11 15.07
N ALA A 383 -25.81 -13.04 15.16
CA ALA A 383 -25.50 -14.47 15.19
C ALA A 383 -24.83 -14.96 13.88
N ASP A 384 -25.27 -14.45 12.73
CA ASP A 384 -24.67 -14.81 11.44
C ASP A 384 -23.29 -14.17 11.29
N LEU A 385 -23.13 -12.95 11.78
CA LEU A 385 -21.86 -12.22 11.77
C LEU A 385 -20.83 -12.93 12.66
N GLU A 386 -21.18 -13.30 13.90
CA GLU A 386 -20.33 -14.10 14.78
C GLU A 386 -19.96 -15.44 14.16
N LYS A 387 -20.93 -16.13 13.55
CA LYS A 387 -20.68 -17.39 12.85
C LYS A 387 -19.69 -17.23 11.70
N LEU A 388 -19.80 -16.16 10.89
CA LEU A 388 -18.89 -15.88 9.81
C LEU A 388 -17.48 -15.62 10.34
N GLN A 389 -17.33 -14.78 11.37
CA GLN A 389 -16.05 -14.49 12.01
C GLN A 389 -15.37 -15.73 12.59
N ALA A 390 -16.16 -16.64 13.18
CA ALA A 390 -15.64 -17.87 13.77
C ALA A 390 -15.28 -18.94 12.73
N SER A 391 -15.99 -19.01 11.59
CA SER A 391 -15.84 -20.06 10.59
C SER A 391 -14.86 -19.75 9.47
N ALA A 392 -14.68 -18.47 9.08
CA ALA A 392 -13.78 -18.10 8.03
C ALA A 392 -12.30 -18.23 8.48
N HIS A 393 -11.59 -19.18 7.85
CA HIS A 393 -10.20 -19.47 8.21
C HIS A 393 -9.29 -18.26 7.98
N GLU A 394 -9.52 -17.50 6.93
CA GLU A 394 -8.78 -16.31 6.56
C GLU A 394 -8.83 -15.23 7.65
N PHE A 395 -9.98 -15.07 8.33
CA PHE A 395 -10.09 -14.14 9.46
C PHE A 395 -9.30 -14.61 10.68
N ARG A 396 -9.26 -15.93 10.90
CA ARG A 396 -8.44 -16.53 11.96
C ARG A 396 -6.94 -16.37 11.68
N GLU A 397 -6.51 -16.51 10.43
CA GLU A 397 -5.13 -16.23 10.01
C GLU A 397 -4.75 -14.76 10.26
N LEU A 398 -5.60 -13.81 9.84
CA LEU A 398 -5.37 -12.38 10.08
C LEU A 398 -5.32 -12.04 11.58
N LYS A 399 -6.21 -12.63 12.38
CA LYS A 399 -6.22 -12.46 13.83
C LYS A 399 -4.94 -13.03 14.47
N LEU A 400 -4.53 -14.22 14.05
CA LEU A 400 -3.29 -14.84 14.54
C LEU A 400 -2.07 -14.00 14.16
N LEU A 401 -2.00 -13.51 12.92
CA LEU A 401 -0.92 -12.63 12.47
C LEU A 401 -0.80 -11.38 13.35
N ALA A 402 -1.92 -10.71 13.64
CA ALA A 402 -1.95 -9.56 14.54
C ALA A 402 -1.42 -9.92 15.94
N THR A 403 -1.86 -11.06 16.50
CA THR A 403 -1.46 -11.52 17.83
C THR A 403 0.04 -11.86 17.91
N LEU A 404 0.58 -12.55 16.89
CA LEU A 404 2.02 -12.89 16.81
C LEU A 404 2.91 -11.64 16.78
N ARG A 405 2.48 -10.60 16.07
CA ARG A 405 3.25 -9.36 15.92
C ARG A 405 3.28 -8.49 17.19
N THR A 406 2.30 -8.64 18.05
CA THR A 406 2.20 -7.93 19.34
C THR A 406 2.84 -8.69 20.50
N GLY A 407 3.40 -9.88 20.27
CA GLY A 407 4.00 -10.70 21.32
C GLY A 407 2.97 -11.32 22.28
N GLY A 408 1.72 -11.46 21.85
CA GLY A 408 0.61 -11.98 22.67
C GLY A 408 0.58 -13.49 22.87
N LEU A 409 1.63 -14.22 22.47
CA LEU A 409 1.70 -15.70 22.58
C LEU A 409 3.04 -16.13 23.19
N SER A 410 2.97 -17.12 24.07
CA SER A 410 4.14 -17.78 24.68
C SER A 410 4.75 -18.81 23.69
N LEU A 411 5.32 -18.32 22.59
CA LEU A 411 6.07 -19.09 21.60
C LEU A 411 7.53 -18.66 21.59
N THR A 412 8.43 -19.57 21.18
CA THR A 412 9.83 -19.17 20.94
C THR A 412 9.90 -18.18 19.77
N PRO A 413 10.95 -17.34 19.67
CA PRO A 413 11.10 -16.41 18.56
C PRO A 413 11.06 -17.10 17.18
N GLU A 414 11.62 -18.32 17.07
CA GLU A 414 11.67 -19.11 15.84
C GLU A 414 10.27 -19.58 15.46
N LEU A 415 9.50 -20.13 16.39
CA LEU A 415 8.12 -20.58 16.18
C LEU A 415 7.20 -19.39 15.87
N THR A 416 7.42 -18.25 16.54
CA THR A 416 6.68 -17.01 16.25
C THR A 416 6.92 -16.56 14.81
N ALA A 417 8.19 -16.54 14.37
CA ALA A 417 8.54 -16.15 13.00
C ALA A 417 8.00 -17.14 11.96
N GLU A 418 8.05 -18.45 12.24
CA GLU A 418 7.49 -19.48 11.36
C GLU A 418 5.97 -19.36 11.28
N ALA A 419 5.27 -19.20 12.40
CA ALA A 419 3.83 -19.00 12.41
C ALA A 419 3.42 -17.73 11.64
N GLU A 420 4.10 -16.60 11.90
CA GLU A 420 3.89 -15.35 11.18
C GLU A 420 4.02 -15.54 9.66
N GLN A 421 5.03 -16.29 9.23
CA GLN A 421 5.25 -16.59 7.82
C GLN A 421 4.18 -17.52 7.26
N LEU A 422 3.83 -18.61 7.95
CA LEU A 422 2.81 -19.61 7.54
C LEU A 422 1.41 -18.99 7.41
N VAL A 423 1.05 -18.03 8.26
CA VAL A 423 -0.19 -17.26 8.09
C VAL A 423 -0.03 -16.06 7.17
N GLY A 424 1.10 -15.98 6.44
CA GLY A 424 1.36 -15.07 5.32
C GLY A 424 1.77 -13.66 5.71
N GLY A 425 2.44 -13.47 6.83
CA GLY A 425 3.01 -12.18 7.23
C GLY A 425 4.09 -11.64 6.28
N ARG A 426 4.63 -12.49 5.41
CA ARG A 426 5.59 -12.13 4.34
C ARG A 426 5.00 -12.24 2.93
N GLY A 427 3.75 -12.65 2.82
CA GLY A 427 3.03 -12.88 1.57
C GLY A 427 2.17 -14.12 1.66
N SER A 428 1.11 -14.22 0.84
CA SER A 428 0.09 -15.26 0.95
C SER A 428 0.23 -16.39 -0.07
N THR A 429 1.19 -16.31 -1.01
CA THR A 429 1.48 -17.44 -1.91
C THR A 429 2.12 -18.60 -1.14
N ALA A 430 1.85 -19.83 -1.55
CA ALA A 430 2.37 -21.02 -0.86
C ALA A 430 3.90 -21.03 -0.71
N PRO A 431 4.72 -20.68 -1.74
CA PRO A 431 6.16 -20.58 -1.56
C PRO A 431 6.55 -19.58 -0.47
N LEU A 432 6.00 -18.37 -0.47
CA LEU A 432 6.31 -17.34 0.53
C LEU A 432 5.89 -17.75 1.94
N ARG A 433 4.73 -18.41 2.08
CA ARG A 433 4.25 -18.95 3.37
C ARG A 433 5.14 -20.05 3.94
N LEU A 434 5.82 -20.80 3.08
CA LEU A 434 6.73 -21.89 3.46
C LEU A 434 8.20 -21.47 3.49
N GLY A 435 8.52 -20.21 3.19
CA GLY A 435 9.90 -19.71 3.16
C GLY A 435 10.71 -20.23 1.98
N LEU A 436 10.04 -20.57 0.90
CA LEU A 436 10.63 -21.05 -0.34
C LEU A 436 10.75 -19.92 -1.36
N ASP A 437 11.59 -20.11 -2.37
CA ASP A 437 11.68 -19.23 -3.52
C ASP A 437 10.38 -19.23 -4.31
N ALA A 438 10.08 -18.11 -4.99
CA ALA A 438 8.84 -17.95 -5.76
C ALA A 438 8.68 -18.99 -6.88
N GLU A 439 9.78 -19.54 -7.36
CA GLU A 439 9.87 -20.56 -8.43
C GLU A 439 9.91 -21.99 -7.89
N ALA A 440 9.62 -22.22 -6.58
CA ALA A 440 9.63 -23.54 -5.97
C ALA A 440 8.67 -24.49 -6.68
N THR A 441 9.11 -25.72 -6.92
CA THR A 441 8.28 -26.74 -7.60
C THR A 441 7.15 -27.24 -6.69
N PRO A 442 6.04 -27.77 -7.25
CA PRO A 442 4.94 -28.35 -6.48
C PRO A 442 5.38 -29.40 -5.47
N GLU A 443 6.40 -30.21 -5.82
CA GLU A 443 6.99 -31.24 -4.96
C GLU A 443 7.68 -30.62 -3.73
N HIS A 444 8.50 -29.58 -3.95
CA HIS A 444 9.15 -28.84 -2.86
C HIS A 444 8.16 -28.17 -1.93
N ILE A 445 7.09 -27.57 -2.50
CA ILE A 445 6.01 -26.94 -1.72
C ILE A 445 5.28 -28.00 -0.86
N THR A 446 4.95 -29.14 -1.45
CA THR A 446 4.26 -30.24 -0.75
C THR A 446 5.10 -30.81 0.39
N GLU A 447 6.39 -31.04 0.16
CA GLU A 447 7.30 -31.55 1.19
C GLU A 447 7.50 -30.55 2.32
N ALA A 448 7.75 -29.27 2.03
CA ALA A 448 7.88 -28.23 3.03
C ALA A 448 6.59 -28.10 3.87
N ALA A 449 5.43 -28.12 3.23
CA ALA A 449 4.14 -28.06 3.92
C ALA A 449 3.92 -29.26 4.85
N ARG A 450 4.33 -30.47 4.45
CA ARG A 450 4.27 -31.68 5.31
C ARG A 450 5.19 -31.57 6.52
N LEU A 451 6.41 -31.06 6.34
CA LEU A 451 7.35 -30.86 7.44
C LEU A 451 6.81 -29.86 8.46
N CYS A 452 6.27 -28.72 8.00
CA CYS A 452 5.62 -27.76 8.87
C CYS A 452 4.41 -28.37 9.58
N LEU A 453 3.51 -29.06 8.85
CA LEU A 453 2.34 -29.72 9.43
C LEU A 453 2.72 -30.68 10.57
N ASN A 454 3.72 -31.53 10.36
CA ASN A 454 4.15 -32.49 11.37
C ASN A 454 4.73 -31.81 12.62
N ARG A 455 5.54 -30.74 12.44
CA ARG A 455 6.09 -29.97 13.55
C ARG A 455 5.01 -29.35 14.41
N TRP A 456 4.06 -28.66 13.78
CA TRP A 456 2.97 -27.97 14.50
C TRP A 456 1.97 -28.95 15.11
N ARG A 457 1.80 -30.17 14.53
CA ARG A 457 1.00 -31.24 15.13
C ARG A 457 1.64 -31.75 16.42
N LEU A 458 2.93 -32.03 16.42
CA LEU A 458 3.65 -32.45 17.64
C LEU A 458 3.54 -31.40 18.74
N MET A 459 3.58 -30.12 18.39
CA MET A 459 3.39 -29.05 19.38
C MET A 459 1.95 -28.98 19.90
N ALA A 460 0.97 -29.20 19.05
CA ALA A 460 -0.45 -29.23 19.44
C ALA A 460 -0.79 -30.46 20.32
N GLU A 461 -0.09 -31.57 20.15
CA GLU A 461 -0.27 -32.81 20.95
C GLU A 461 0.50 -32.77 22.27
N ASN A 462 1.38 -31.78 22.49
CA ASN A 462 2.11 -31.64 23.74
C ASN A 462 1.18 -31.13 24.86
N PRO A 463 0.99 -31.90 25.95
CA PRO A 463 0.08 -31.52 27.06
C PRO A 463 0.50 -30.22 27.79
N LEU A 464 1.74 -29.77 27.63
CA LEU A 464 2.26 -28.54 28.25
C LEU A 464 2.04 -27.29 27.40
N THR A 465 1.44 -27.43 26.21
CA THR A 465 1.14 -26.29 25.35
C THR A 465 0.00 -25.47 25.92
N GLU A 466 0.25 -24.18 26.15
CA GLU A 466 -0.77 -23.25 26.66
C GLU A 466 -1.99 -23.15 25.72
N PRO A 467 -3.21 -22.90 26.23
CA PRO A 467 -4.42 -22.84 25.42
C PRO A 467 -4.33 -21.86 24.25
N ALA A 468 -3.77 -20.67 24.46
CA ALA A 468 -3.59 -19.67 23.41
C ALA A 468 -2.61 -20.13 22.31
N ALA A 469 -1.53 -20.83 22.68
CA ALA A 469 -0.59 -21.41 21.73
C ALA A 469 -1.22 -22.60 20.98
N LEU A 470 -2.10 -23.39 21.65
CA LEU A 470 -2.84 -24.47 21.02
C LEU A 470 -3.81 -23.96 19.95
N ASP A 471 -4.48 -22.82 20.19
CA ASP A 471 -5.34 -22.20 19.19
C ASP A 471 -4.52 -21.68 17.99
N ALA A 472 -3.33 -21.14 18.23
CA ALA A 472 -2.41 -20.79 17.16
C ALA A 472 -1.97 -22.01 16.34
N CYS A 473 -1.64 -23.13 16.99
CA CYS A 473 -1.33 -24.38 16.31
C CYS A 473 -2.47 -24.82 15.38
N ARG A 474 -3.73 -24.79 15.85
CA ARG A 474 -4.90 -25.17 15.04
C ARG A 474 -5.04 -24.32 13.77
N VAL A 475 -4.79 -23.02 13.87
CA VAL A 475 -4.82 -22.12 12.70
C VAL A 475 -3.69 -22.48 11.73
N VAL A 476 -2.47 -22.63 12.22
CA VAL A 476 -1.30 -22.99 11.39
C VAL A 476 -1.47 -24.35 10.73
N LEU A 477 -1.95 -25.36 11.45
CA LEU A 477 -2.24 -26.70 10.90
C LEU A 477 -3.23 -26.62 9.73
N ARG A 478 -4.34 -25.89 9.93
CA ARG A 478 -5.35 -25.70 8.87
C ARG A 478 -4.79 -24.98 7.66
N SER A 479 -3.88 -24.01 7.87
CA SER A 479 -3.16 -23.32 6.79
C SER A 479 -2.27 -24.27 5.99
N CYS A 480 -1.49 -25.12 6.67
CA CYS A 480 -0.67 -26.14 6.03
C CYS A 480 -1.51 -27.18 5.26
N GLU A 481 -2.63 -27.63 5.84
CA GLU A 481 -3.57 -28.53 5.17
C GLU A 481 -4.16 -27.92 3.90
N GLY A 482 -4.49 -26.61 3.92
CA GLY A 482 -4.97 -25.87 2.76
C GLY A 482 -3.92 -25.82 1.63
N ILE A 483 -2.65 -25.57 1.98
CA ILE A 483 -1.55 -25.61 1.00
C ILE A 483 -1.41 -27.01 0.41
N LEU A 484 -1.40 -28.06 1.26
CA LEU A 484 -1.30 -29.45 0.80
C LEU A 484 -2.45 -29.82 -0.13
N ALA A 485 -3.69 -29.46 0.21
CA ALA A 485 -4.86 -29.75 -0.61
C ALA A 485 -4.76 -29.10 -2.00
N ALA A 486 -4.29 -27.84 -2.06
CA ALA A 486 -4.13 -27.11 -3.31
C ALA A 486 -3.08 -27.72 -4.25
N TYR A 487 -1.98 -28.22 -3.71
CA TYR A 487 -0.84 -28.73 -4.50
C TYR A 487 -0.89 -30.24 -4.71
N SER A 488 -1.57 -31.02 -3.84
CA SER A 488 -1.79 -32.48 -4.06
C SER A 488 -2.81 -32.77 -5.16
N ALA A 489 -3.66 -31.82 -5.51
CA ALA A 489 -4.65 -31.94 -6.58
C ALA A 489 -4.06 -31.61 -7.99
N LEU A 490 -2.84 -31.09 -8.06
CA LEU A 490 -2.17 -30.83 -9.33
C LEU A 490 -1.62 -32.16 -9.87
N PRO A 491 -1.97 -32.57 -11.11
CA PRO A 491 -1.33 -33.75 -11.72
C PRO A 491 0.17 -33.50 -11.81
N ALA A 492 0.95 -34.49 -11.38
CA ALA A 492 2.41 -34.48 -11.54
C ALA A 492 2.71 -34.14 -13.01
N GLY A 493 3.33 -32.96 -13.24
CA GLY A 493 3.60 -32.47 -14.57
C GLY A 493 4.43 -33.51 -15.35
N ARG A 494 3.96 -33.79 -16.57
CA ARG A 494 4.72 -34.57 -17.56
C ARG A 494 5.83 -33.71 -18.15
#